data_bb14e60ee339f452bf60321d67f9dc30
#
_entry.id   bb14e60ee339f452bf60321d67f9dc30
#
_cell.length_a   1.000
_cell.length_b   1.000
_cell.length_c   1.000
_cell.angle_alpha   90.00
_cell.angle_beta   90.00
_cell.angle_gamma   90.00
#
_symmetry.space_group_name_H-M   'P 1'
#
loop_
_entity.id
_entity.type
_entity.pdbx_description
1 polymer ?
#
loop_
_entity_poly.entity_id
_entity_poly.type
_entity_poly.pdbx_seq_one_letter_code
_entity_poly.pdbx_strand_id
1 'polypeptide(L)'
;MTSGTDSNFRKLFNYISGRNDTQEKIKMTTPVTQVEKNGNMSMQFYLPSKFNSENVPNPSREDVKIVNIEGGYYAVLRYSGRASDGNFIKHKEILEKELQKNNISIISPPIRATYDSPFTLPMNRRNEAMFKVELN
;
A
#
# COMPACT_ATOMS: atom_id res chain seq x y z
N MET A 1 7.36 13.61 5.32
CA MET A 1 6.44 12.51 5.67
C MET A 1 5.57 12.95 6.84
N THR A 2 4.29 12.68 6.77
CA THR A 2 3.38 13.08 7.85
C THR A 2 3.56 12.17 9.06
N SER A 3 3.28 12.70 10.26
CA SER A 3 3.34 11.91 11.51
C SER A 3 2.39 10.70 11.46
N GLY A 4 1.27 10.83 10.74
CA GLY A 4 0.32 9.73 10.56
C GLY A 4 0.90 8.55 9.79
N THR A 5 1.70 8.81 8.76
CA THR A 5 2.35 7.76 7.97
C THR A 5 3.36 6.99 8.80
N ASP A 6 4.19 7.69 9.57
CA ASP A 6 5.18 7.06 10.46
C ASP A 6 4.50 6.22 11.54
N SER A 7 3.43 6.74 12.12
CA SER A 7 2.67 6.04 13.15
C SER A 7 2.04 4.76 12.60
N ASN A 8 1.45 4.83 11.41
CA ASN A 8 0.82 3.66 10.79
C ASN A 8 1.86 2.59 10.44
N PHE A 9 3.00 3.00 9.89
CA PHE A 9 4.08 2.07 9.61
C PHE A 9 4.55 1.35 10.88
N ARG A 10 4.74 2.09 11.96
CA ARG A 10 5.20 1.52 13.24
C ARG A 10 4.19 0.49 13.79
N LYS A 11 2.91 0.78 13.69
CA LYS A 11 1.86 -0.13 14.15
C LYS A 11 1.90 -1.46 13.40
N LEU A 12 2.01 -1.40 12.07
CA LEU A 12 2.09 -2.58 11.23
C LEU A 12 3.41 -3.33 11.43
N PHE A 13 4.52 -2.60 11.55
CA PHE A 13 5.82 -3.19 11.82
C PHE A 13 5.82 -3.93 13.15
N ASN A 14 5.22 -3.38 14.19
CA ASN A 14 5.10 -4.04 15.48
C ASN A 14 4.33 -5.36 15.36
N TYR A 15 3.25 -5.36 14.58
CA TYR A 15 2.47 -6.57 14.37
C TYR A 15 3.32 -7.67 13.73
N ILE A 16 4.06 -7.38 12.67
CA ILE A 16 4.88 -8.40 11.99
C ILE A 16 6.14 -8.75 12.77
N SER A 17 6.52 -7.93 13.75
CA SER A 17 7.66 -8.20 14.63
C SER A 17 7.32 -9.07 15.83
N GLY A 18 6.07 -9.53 15.94
CA GLY A 18 5.63 -10.46 16.97
C GLY A 18 4.59 -9.91 17.94
N ARG A 19 4.11 -8.68 17.77
CA ARG A 19 3.04 -8.14 18.63
C ARG A 19 1.67 -8.58 18.12
N ASN A 20 1.45 -9.87 18.19
CA ASN A 20 0.22 -10.54 17.83
C ASN A 20 -0.03 -11.68 18.83
N ASP A 21 -1.17 -12.33 18.72
CA ASP A 21 -1.61 -13.33 19.70
C ASP A 21 -0.74 -14.58 19.78
N THR A 22 0.00 -14.91 18.72
CA THR A 22 0.89 -16.06 18.70
C THR A 22 2.36 -15.68 18.91
N GLN A 23 2.67 -14.39 19.03
CA GLN A 23 4.04 -13.86 19.14
C GLN A 23 4.92 -14.30 17.96
N GLU A 24 4.31 -14.52 16.81
CA GLU A 24 5.00 -14.97 15.62
C GLU A 24 5.59 -13.80 14.85
N LYS A 25 6.83 -13.94 14.39
CA LYS A 25 7.45 -12.96 13.49
C LYS A 25 7.03 -13.29 12.06
N ILE A 26 6.58 -12.27 11.34
CA ILE A 26 6.10 -12.40 9.99
C ILE A 26 7.06 -11.68 9.06
N LYS A 27 7.47 -12.35 7.98
CA LYS A 27 8.38 -11.75 7.01
C LYS A 27 7.69 -10.59 6.29
N MET A 28 8.39 -9.44 6.21
CA MET A 28 7.88 -8.29 5.49
C MET A 28 7.84 -8.55 3.99
N THR A 29 6.74 -8.20 3.35
CA THR A 29 6.57 -8.30 1.90
C THR A 29 6.54 -6.94 1.25
N THR A 30 6.68 -6.88 -0.07
CA THR A 30 6.52 -5.67 -0.86
C THR A 30 5.40 -5.85 -1.88
N PRO A 31 4.72 -4.78 -2.26
CA PRO A 31 4.87 -3.40 -1.80
C PRO A 31 4.11 -3.12 -0.50
N VAL A 32 4.48 -2.00 0.13
CA VAL A 32 3.65 -1.37 1.16
C VAL A 32 2.74 -0.40 0.43
N THR A 33 1.44 -0.48 0.66
CA THR A 33 0.48 0.40 -0.02
C THR A 33 -0.15 1.38 0.96
N GLN A 34 -0.49 2.55 0.47
CA GLN A 34 -1.15 3.60 1.22
C GLN A 34 -2.33 4.12 0.41
N VAL A 35 -3.45 4.30 1.09
CA VAL A 35 -4.67 4.84 0.51
C VAL A 35 -5.20 5.93 1.42
N GLU A 36 -5.50 7.10 0.86
CA GLU A 36 -6.18 8.17 1.58
C GLU A 36 -7.64 8.21 1.15
N LYS A 37 -8.54 8.14 2.12
CA LYS A 37 -9.97 8.19 1.87
C LYS A 37 -10.63 9.05 2.93
N ASN A 38 -11.34 10.09 2.51
CA ASN A 38 -12.06 11.01 3.40
C ASN A 38 -11.15 11.61 4.48
N GLY A 39 -9.91 11.95 4.11
CA GLY A 39 -8.93 12.52 5.03
C GLY A 39 -8.21 11.52 5.92
N ASN A 40 -8.58 10.25 5.86
CA ASN A 40 -7.96 9.18 6.66
C ASN A 40 -6.98 8.39 5.80
N MET A 41 -5.76 8.22 6.33
CA MET A 41 -4.71 7.45 5.68
C MET A 41 -4.73 6.02 6.18
N SER A 42 -4.83 5.06 5.25
CA SER A 42 -4.69 3.63 5.56
C SER A 42 -3.39 3.11 4.95
N MET A 43 -2.66 2.33 5.71
CA MET A 43 -1.45 1.66 5.24
C MET A 43 -1.65 0.16 5.31
N GLN A 44 -1.21 -0.57 4.30
CA GLN A 44 -1.40 -2.01 4.21
C GLN A 44 -0.09 -2.71 3.92
N PHE A 45 0.15 -3.81 4.64
CA PHE A 45 1.20 -4.77 4.35
C PHE A 45 0.55 -6.04 3.85
N TYR A 46 1.06 -6.62 2.79
CA TYR A 46 0.58 -7.92 2.33
C TYR A 46 1.26 -9.01 3.14
N LEU A 47 0.46 -9.94 3.65
CA LEU A 47 0.99 -11.07 4.39
C LEU A 47 1.53 -12.12 3.42
N PRO A 48 2.59 -12.87 3.81
CA PRO A 48 3.08 -13.98 3.01
C PRO A 48 1.96 -14.99 2.67
N SER A 49 2.06 -15.61 1.52
CA SER A 49 1.01 -16.49 0.99
C SER A 49 0.72 -17.72 1.85
N LYS A 50 1.64 -18.08 2.77
CA LYS A 50 1.41 -19.20 3.69
C LYS A 50 0.30 -18.93 4.70
N PHE A 51 -0.10 -17.67 4.89
CA PHE A 51 -1.15 -17.30 5.84
C PHE A 51 -2.51 -17.28 5.15
N ASN A 52 -3.51 -17.75 5.89
CA ASN A 52 -4.91 -17.73 5.50
C ASN A 52 -5.76 -17.29 6.70
N SER A 53 -7.07 -17.26 6.55
CA SER A 53 -7.98 -16.82 7.62
C SER A 53 -7.91 -17.69 8.88
N GLU A 54 -7.42 -18.91 8.76
CA GLU A 54 -7.37 -19.86 9.89
C GLU A 54 -6.07 -19.78 10.67
N ASN A 55 -4.95 -19.48 10.01
CA ASN A 55 -3.62 -19.52 10.64
C ASN A 55 -2.98 -18.16 10.83
N VAL A 56 -3.61 -17.08 10.36
CA VAL A 56 -3.03 -15.75 10.49
C VAL A 56 -3.08 -15.30 11.97
N PRO A 57 -1.95 -14.81 12.54
CA PRO A 57 -1.97 -14.29 13.91
C PRO A 57 -2.88 -13.06 14.03
N ASN A 58 -3.60 -12.98 15.14
CA ASN A 58 -4.47 -11.82 15.39
C ASN A 58 -3.67 -10.64 15.93
N PRO A 59 -3.95 -9.41 15.45
CA PRO A 59 -3.29 -8.22 15.98
C PRO A 59 -3.64 -7.98 17.45
N SER A 60 -2.67 -7.48 18.19
CA SER A 60 -2.88 -7.11 19.60
C SER A 60 -3.48 -5.71 19.76
N ARG A 61 -3.55 -4.93 18.68
CA ARG A 61 -4.08 -3.57 18.69
C ARG A 61 -5.38 -3.51 17.89
N GLU A 62 -6.32 -2.70 18.37
CA GLU A 62 -7.61 -2.54 17.70
C GLU A 62 -7.51 -1.81 16.36
N ASP A 63 -6.50 -0.93 16.21
CA ASP A 63 -6.31 -0.14 15.00
C ASP A 63 -5.49 -0.85 13.93
N VAL A 64 -5.05 -2.08 14.20
CA VAL A 64 -4.45 -2.98 13.20
C VAL A 64 -5.43 -4.09 12.93
N LYS A 65 -5.79 -4.27 11.66
CA LYS A 65 -6.83 -5.23 11.27
C LYS A 65 -6.32 -6.14 10.15
N ILE A 66 -6.74 -7.39 10.22
CA ILE A 66 -6.56 -8.32 9.11
C ILE A 66 -7.75 -8.14 8.18
N VAL A 67 -7.48 -7.81 6.92
CA VAL A 67 -8.53 -7.64 5.91
C VAL A 67 -8.26 -8.54 4.73
N ASN A 68 -9.33 -9.04 4.14
CA ASN A 68 -9.27 -9.81 2.91
C ASN A 68 -9.53 -8.86 1.74
N ILE A 69 -8.62 -8.83 0.78
CA ILE A 69 -8.76 -7.94 -0.38
C ILE A 69 -9.18 -8.76 -1.57
N GLU A 70 -10.31 -8.39 -2.17
CA GLU A 70 -10.75 -9.02 -3.40
C GLU A 70 -9.80 -8.72 -4.54
N GLY A 71 -9.57 -9.74 -5.37
CA GLY A 71 -8.82 -9.57 -6.59
C GLY A 71 -9.55 -8.67 -7.57
N GLY A 72 -8.85 -8.21 -8.59
CA GLY A 72 -9.43 -7.34 -9.62
C GLY A 72 -8.33 -6.85 -10.55
N TYR A 73 -8.73 -5.89 -11.39
CA TYR A 73 -7.81 -5.28 -12.32
C TYR A 73 -7.31 -3.95 -11.75
N TYR A 74 -6.01 -3.72 -11.89
CA TYR A 74 -5.36 -2.50 -11.42
C TYR A 74 -4.60 -1.86 -12.56
N ALA A 75 -4.78 -0.56 -12.72
CA ALA A 75 -3.93 0.23 -13.61
C ALA A 75 -2.76 0.76 -12.78
N VAL A 76 -1.55 0.63 -13.30
CA VAL A 76 -0.33 0.92 -12.56
C VAL A 76 0.59 1.80 -13.40
N LEU A 77 1.10 2.87 -12.81
CA LEU A 77 2.17 3.67 -13.40
C LEU A 77 3.39 3.58 -12.49
N ARG A 78 4.44 2.95 -12.99
CA ARG A 78 5.71 2.84 -12.28
C ARG A 78 6.56 4.08 -12.52
N TYR A 79 7.19 4.60 -11.46
CA TYR A 79 8.07 5.75 -11.59
C TYR A 79 9.23 5.63 -10.59
N SER A 80 10.35 6.26 -10.93
CA SER A 80 11.52 6.35 -10.06
C SER A 80 11.50 7.70 -9.33
N GLY A 81 12.51 7.91 -8.50
CA GLY A 81 12.66 9.15 -7.75
C GLY A 81 12.18 9.02 -6.32
N ARG A 82 12.09 10.14 -5.63
CA ARG A 82 11.72 10.18 -4.23
C ARG A 82 10.29 9.69 -4.00
N ALA A 83 10.10 8.97 -2.90
CA ALA A 83 8.78 8.57 -2.45
C ALA A 83 8.13 9.75 -1.71
N SER A 84 7.95 10.87 -2.41
CA SER A 84 7.36 12.09 -1.87
C SER A 84 5.91 12.23 -2.31
N ASP A 85 5.14 13.02 -1.55
CA ASP A 85 3.75 13.30 -1.89
C ASP A 85 3.64 13.97 -3.26
N GLY A 86 4.51 14.94 -3.53
CA GLY A 86 4.50 15.66 -4.80
C GLY A 86 4.76 14.75 -6.00
N ASN A 87 5.73 13.84 -5.86
CA ASN A 87 6.06 12.90 -6.93
C ASN A 87 4.91 11.92 -7.16
N PHE A 88 4.29 11.46 -6.09
CA PHE A 88 3.11 10.59 -6.20
C PHE A 88 1.95 11.30 -6.89
N ILE A 89 1.61 12.52 -6.45
CA ILE A 89 0.49 13.30 -7.01
C ILE A 89 0.71 13.53 -8.51
N LYS A 90 1.91 13.90 -8.90
CA LYS A 90 2.26 14.11 -10.31
C LYS A 90 1.97 12.86 -11.16
N HIS A 91 2.43 11.70 -10.69
CA HIS A 91 2.27 10.46 -11.46
C HIS A 91 0.85 9.91 -11.37
N LYS A 92 0.18 10.07 -10.24
CA LYS A 92 -1.23 9.74 -10.09
C LYS A 92 -2.07 10.50 -11.12
N GLU A 93 -1.81 11.80 -11.29
CA GLU A 93 -2.55 12.62 -12.26
C GLU A 93 -2.27 12.20 -13.70
N ILE A 94 -1.04 11.83 -14.02
CA ILE A 94 -0.69 11.30 -15.35
C ILE A 94 -1.49 10.03 -15.64
N LEU A 95 -1.53 9.11 -14.68
CA LEU A 95 -2.27 7.86 -14.81
C LEU A 95 -3.77 8.11 -14.96
N GLU A 96 -4.31 8.99 -14.14
CA GLU A 96 -5.74 9.33 -14.17
C GLU A 96 -6.17 9.87 -15.52
N LYS A 97 -5.38 10.79 -16.09
CA LYS A 97 -5.67 11.35 -17.41
C LYS A 97 -5.62 10.28 -18.51
N GLU A 98 -4.66 9.38 -18.42
CA GLU A 98 -4.53 8.31 -19.43
C GLU A 98 -5.72 7.35 -19.35
N LEU A 99 -6.19 7.03 -18.15
CA LEU A 99 -7.36 6.17 -17.98
C LEU A 99 -8.63 6.85 -18.49
N GLN A 100 -8.80 8.15 -18.22
CA GLN A 100 -9.93 8.92 -18.73
C GLN A 100 -9.91 8.96 -20.27
N LYS A 101 -8.75 9.17 -20.86
CA LYS A 101 -8.57 9.22 -22.31
C LYS A 101 -8.97 7.89 -22.98
N ASN A 102 -8.76 6.78 -22.31
CA ASN A 102 -9.07 5.44 -22.82
C ASN A 102 -10.42 4.92 -22.31
N ASN A 103 -11.23 5.75 -21.67
CA ASN A 103 -12.56 5.40 -21.15
C ASN A 103 -12.55 4.22 -20.19
N ILE A 104 -11.51 4.13 -19.35
CA ILE A 104 -11.41 3.10 -18.32
C ILE A 104 -11.93 3.66 -17.02
N SER A 105 -12.87 2.97 -16.40
CA SER A 105 -13.51 3.44 -15.16
C SER A 105 -12.64 3.15 -13.94
N ILE A 106 -12.38 4.20 -13.15
CA ILE A 106 -11.65 4.11 -11.89
C ILE A 106 -12.66 3.81 -10.79
N ILE A 107 -12.43 2.75 -10.01
CA ILE A 107 -13.36 2.30 -8.97
C ILE A 107 -12.75 2.29 -7.57
N SER A 108 -11.62 2.95 -7.37
CA SER A 108 -11.00 3.09 -6.06
C SER A 108 -10.36 4.46 -5.90
N PRO A 109 -10.05 4.86 -4.64
CA PRO A 109 -9.14 5.98 -4.42
C PRO A 109 -7.75 5.68 -4.99
N PRO A 110 -6.90 6.70 -5.17
CA PRO A 110 -5.52 6.48 -5.58
C PRO A 110 -4.77 5.61 -4.57
N ILE A 111 -3.96 4.69 -5.06
CA ILE A 111 -3.16 3.79 -4.24
C ILE A 111 -1.69 4.11 -4.50
N ARG A 112 -0.94 4.30 -3.43
CA ARG A 112 0.49 4.56 -3.47
C ARG A 112 1.22 3.31 -3.02
N ALA A 113 2.07 2.76 -3.89
CA ALA A 113 2.83 1.55 -3.58
C ALA A 113 4.33 1.87 -3.51
N THR A 114 4.99 1.42 -2.47
CA THR A 114 6.41 1.65 -2.20
C THR A 114 7.10 0.30 -2.04
N TYR A 115 8.17 0.08 -2.79
CA TYR A 115 8.86 -1.20 -2.86
C TYR A 115 10.20 -1.22 -2.13
N ASP A 116 10.81 -0.06 -1.89
CA ASP A 116 12.20 0.03 -1.45
C ASP A 116 12.33 0.55 -0.03
N SER A 117 13.49 0.24 0.58
CA SER A 117 13.82 0.78 1.90
C SER A 117 14.04 2.29 1.82
N PRO A 118 13.90 3.01 2.95
CA PRO A 118 14.17 4.46 2.98
C PRO A 118 15.58 4.85 2.56
N PHE A 119 16.53 3.91 2.63
CA PHE A 119 17.94 4.17 2.32
C PHE A 119 18.28 4.00 0.83
N THR A 120 17.33 3.54 0.02
CA THR A 120 17.54 3.38 -1.42
C THR A 120 17.64 4.74 -2.09
N LEU A 121 18.66 4.92 -2.96
CA LEU A 121 18.83 6.16 -3.70
C LEU A 121 17.61 6.44 -4.59
N PRO A 122 17.22 7.72 -4.76
CA PRO A 122 16.01 8.04 -5.52
C PRO A 122 15.96 7.45 -6.93
N MET A 123 17.10 7.46 -7.64
CA MET A 123 17.16 6.93 -9.00
C MET A 123 16.95 5.42 -9.08
N ASN A 124 17.17 4.71 -7.96
CA ASN A 124 17.04 3.25 -7.89
C ASN A 124 15.72 2.83 -7.24
N ARG A 125 14.87 3.78 -6.84
CA ARG A 125 13.61 3.47 -6.20
C ARG A 125 12.57 3.05 -7.22
N ARG A 126 11.74 2.09 -6.80
CA ARG A 126 10.53 1.71 -7.53
C ARG A 126 9.32 2.19 -6.74
N ASN A 127 8.56 3.09 -7.35
CA ASN A 127 7.30 3.55 -6.82
C ASN A 127 6.21 3.24 -7.83
N GLU A 128 4.98 3.11 -7.37
CA GLU A 128 3.84 2.93 -8.26
C GLU A 128 2.67 3.76 -7.78
N ALA A 129 2.00 4.41 -8.74
CA ALA A 129 0.68 4.98 -8.54
C ALA A 129 -0.32 4.01 -9.17
N MET A 130 -1.40 3.70 -8.46
CA MET A 130 -2.32 2.66 -8.88
C MET A 130 -3.76 3.09 -8.67
N PHE A 131 -4.65 2.56 -9.50
CA PHE A 131 -6.09 2.60 -9.28
C PHE A 131 -6.66 1.23 -9.55
N LYS A 132 -7.62 0.82 -8.74
CA LYS A 132 -8.46 -0.31 -9.13
C LYS A 132 -9.41 0.16 -10.23
N VAL A 133 -9.54 -0.63 -11.28
CA VAL A 133 -10.31 -0.24 -12.47
C VAL A 133 -11.30 -1.33 -12.83
N GLU A 134 -12.36 -0.92 -13.54
CA GLU A 134 -13.34 -1.84 -14.10
C GLU A 134 -13.11 -1.93 -15.59
N LEU A 135 -12.95 -3.16 -16.09
CA LEU A 135 -12.81 -3.42 -17.51
C LEU A 135 -14.16 -3.85 -18.08
N ASN A 136 -14.54 -3.22 -19.19
CA ASN A 136 -15.78 -3.52 -19.89
C ASN A 136 -15.57 -4.62 -20.93
#